data_b403ea20b2fcf0ea1d0ad9455fa2ddd2
#
_entry.id   b403ea20b2fcf0ea1d0ad9455fa2ddd2
#
_cell.length_a   1.000
_cell.length_b   1.000
_cell.length_c   1.000
_cell.angle_alpha   90.00
_cell.angle_beta   90.00
_cell.angle_gamma   90.00
#
_symmetry.space_group_name_H-M   'P 1'
#
loop_
_entity.id
_entity.type
_entity.pdbx_description
1 polymer ?
#
loop_
_entity_poly.entity_id
_entity_poly.type
_entity_poly.pdbx_seq_one_letter_code
_entity_poly.pdbx_strand_id
1 'polypeptide(L)'
;MNEGEFRLQKMTRREFREALDAGRFNSCIIPTGAIEQHLEHLAMEHDIRSANCIAEAVATNLYPNVTVTTPVQIGISEHHMIHKGTVTAKPGSWLSIIFDAIESMVRHGCHNVLVLNGHGGNEAPVYGILRQWQLFFQDTYPDANIQFHSYWNLSREKAETISTTGVPGHAQEYETSLAMALFPENVRMDMLESQEDPLPREASAEKGKLLFEAAVEKTTEFLQGMIDGHNRELQPQLLSRQLDPGGVRNNT
;
A
#
# COMPACT_ATOMS: atom_id res chain seq x y z
N MET A 1 -12.39 6.72 -25.62
CA MET A 1 -11.92 6.79 -24.20
C MET A 1 -12.21 5.45 -23.57
N ASN A 2 -11.27 4.90 -22.84
CA ASN A 2 -11.47 3.66 -22.11
C ASN A 2 -12.29 4.00 -20.84
N GLU A 3 -13.62 4.03 -21.00
CA GLU A 3 -14.52 4.33 -19.88
C GLU A 3 -14.34 3.23 -18.83
N GLY A 4 -13.84 3.60 -17.65
CA GLY A 4 -13.58 2.68 -16.55
C GLY A 4 -12.10 2.43 -16.24
N GLU A 5 -11.14 2.99 -16.99
CA GLU A 5 -9.74 2.87 -16.61
C GLU A 5 -9.43 3.78 -15.41
N PHE A 6 -8.79 3.21 -14.41
CA PHE A 6 -8.36 3.88 -13.17
C PHE A 6 -6.87 3.73 -12.92
N ARG A 7 -6.15 2.92 -13.69
CA ARG A 7 -4.70 2.74 -13.57
C ARG A 7 -3.99 3.88 -14.26
N LEU A 8 -3.32 4.75 -13.50
CA LEU A 8 -2.67 5.96 -14.00
C LEU A 8 -1.76 5.69 -15.21
N GLN A 9 -0.95 4.63 -15.14
CA GLN A 9 0.00 4.27 -16.21
C GLN A 9 -0.67 3.74 -17.50
N LYS A 10 -1.96 3.48 -17.46
CA LYS A 10 -2.75 3.06 -18.64
C LYS A 10 -3.52 4.21 -19.28
N MET A 11 -3.59 5.34 -18.61
CA MET A 11 -4.26 6.55 -19.12
C MET A 11 -3.29 7.44 -19.87
N THR A 12 -3.79 8.08 -20.91
CA THR A 12 -3.10 9.20 -21.54
C THR A 12 -3.22 10.46 -20.66
N ARG A 13 -2.32 11.44 -20.87
CA ARG A 13 -2.42 12.74 -20.19
C ARG A 13 -3.80 13.39 -20.35
N ARG A 14 -4.43 13.22 -21.51
CA ARG A 14 -5.75 13.79 -21.79
C ARG A 14 -6.83 13.11 -20.94
N GLU A 15 -6.84 11.79 -20.93
CA GLU A 15 -7.84 11.01 -20.17
C GLU A 15 -7.77 11.32 -18.68
N PHE A 16 -6.56 11.38 -18.12
CA PHE A 16 -6.38 11.71 -16.71
C PHE A 16 -6.84 13.13 -16.38
N ARG A 17 -6.44 14.13 -17.18
CA ARG A 17 -6.88 15.52 -17.01
C ARG A 17 -8.40 15.65 -17.10
N GLU A 18 -9.04 15.11 -18.14
CA GLU A 18 -10.48 15.17 -18.30
C GLU A 18 -11.24 14.44 -17.17
N ALA A 19 -10.64 13.40 -16.59
CA ALA A 19 -11.17 12.74 -15.41
C ALA A 19 -11.14 13.65 -14.18
N LEU A 20 -10.01 14.34 -13.92
CA LEU A 20 -9.90 15.29 -12.83
C LEU A 20 -10.84 16.49 -12.99
N ASP A 21 -10.90 17.05 -14.20
CA ASP A 21 -11.80 18.18 -14.54
C ASP A 21 -13.28 17.81 -14.33
N ALA A 22 -13.62 16.52 -14.48
CA ALA A 22 -14.95 15.99 -14.22
C ALA A 22 -15.19 15.60 -12.74
N GLY A 23 -14.26 15.91 -11.82
CA GLY A 23 -14.36 15.61 -10.39
C GLY A 23 -14.12 14.14 -10.04
N ARG A 24 -13.56 13.34 -10.97
CA ARG A 24 -13.13 11.97 -10.71
C ARG A 24 -11.72 11.95 -10.10
N PHE A 25 -11.32 10.82 -9.53
CA PHE A 25 -9.97 10.59 -9.02
C PHE A 25 -9.50 11.60 -7.95
N ASN A 26 -10.41 12.00 -7.08
CA ASN A 26 -10.06 12.83 -5.90
C ASN A 26 -9.21 12.07 -4.87
N SER A 27 -9.04 10.78 -5.06
CA SER A 27 -8.27 9.88 -4.19
C SER A 27 -7.36 8.98 -5.03
N CYS A 28 -6.24 8.56 -4.45
CA CYS A 28 -5.37 7.60 -5.11
C CYS A 28 -4.79 6.56 -4.15
N ILE A 29 -4.47 5.38 -4.70
CA ILE A 29 -3.69 4.35 -4.02
C ILE A 29 -2.32 4.30 -4.68
N ILE A 30 -1.26 4.30 -3.87
CA ILE A 30 0.12 4.04 -4.27
C ILE A 30 0.51 2.65 -3.75
N PRO A 31 0.46 1.61 -4.60
CA PRO A 31 0.90 0.28 -4.18
C PRO A 31 2.41 0.25 -3.99
N THR A 32 2.88 -0.35 -2.90
CA THR A 32 4.31 -0.54 -2.64
C THR A 32 4.57 -1.92 -2.04
N GLY A 33 5.72 -2.49 -2.33
CA GLY A 33 6.13 -3.81 -1.88
C GLY A 33 7.63 -3.96 -1.91
N ALA A 34 8.11 -5.17 -2.22
CA ALA A 34 9.51 -5.48 -2.46
C ALA A 34 9.67 -6.53 -3.57
N ILE A 35 10.89 -6.68 -4.05
CA ILE A 35 11.39 -7.82 -4.81
C ILE A 35 12.38 -8.51 -3.89
N GLU A 36 11.94 -9.55 -3.21
CA GLU A 36 12.76 -10.25 -2.23
C GLU A 36 12.51 -11.75 -2.22
N GLN A 37 13.43 -12.49 -1.64
CA GLN A 37 13.27 -13.92 -1.47
C GLN A 37 11.96 -14.26 -0.72
N HIS A 38 11.25 -15.26 -1.18
CA HIS A 38 10.04 -15.81 -0.54
C HIS A 38 10.13 -17.32 -0.47
N LEU A 39 11.17 -17.81 0.22
CA LEU A 39 11.55 -19.22 0.29
C LEU A 39 11.77 -19.80 -1.13
N GLU A 40 11.60 -21.13 -1.28
CA GLU A 40 11.86 -21.79 -2.56
C GLU A 40 10.62 -21.87 -3.47
N HIS A 41 9.44 -21.57 -2.94
CA HIS A 41 8.18 -21.86 -3.63
C HIS A 41 7.43 -20.63 -4.16
N LEU A 42 7.67 -19.42 -3.63
CA LEU A 42 7.04 -18.20 -4.15
C LEU A 42 8.01 -17.37 -4.97
N ALA A 43 7.51 -16.79 -6.06
CA ALA A 43 8.25 -15.81 -6.83
C ALA A 43 8.49 -14.52 -6.05
N MET A 44 9.65 -13.89 -6.26
CA MET A 44 10.14 -12.72 -5.50
C MET A 44 9.28 -11.47 -5.61
N GLU A 45 8.33 -11.41 -6.55
CA GLU A 45 7.41 -10.27 -6.71
C GLU A 45 6.16 -10.36 -5.82
N HIS A 46 6.09 -11.34 -4.92
CA HIS A 46 4.86 -11.60 -4.13
C HIS A 46 4.31 -10.33 -3.49
N ASP A 47 5.12 -9.57 -2.79
CA ASP A 47 4.74 -8.38 -2.03
C ASP A 47 4.06 -7.33 -2.89
N ILE A 48 4.75 -6.92 -3.94
CA ILE A 48 4.23 -5.86 -4.81
C ILE A 48 3.03 -6.33 -5.62
N ARG A 49 3.01 -7.60 -6.02
CA ARG A 49 1.93 -8.15 -6.80
C ARG A 49 0.64 -8.26 -5.98
N SER A 50 0.74 -8.71 -4.73
CA SER A 50 -0.39 -8.77 -3.78
C SER A 50 -0.96 -7.38 -3.51
N ALA A 51 -0.09 -6.41 -3.15
CA ALA A 51 -0.53 -5.04 -2.90
C ALA A 51 -1.22 -4.41 -4.13
N ASN A 52 -0.68 -4.65 -5.33
CA ASN A 52 -1.25 -4.12 -6.57
C ASN A 52 -2.60 -4.76 -6.90
N CYS A 53 -2.75 -6.08 -6.76
CA CYS A 53 -4.03 -6.77 -6.98
C CYS A 53 -5.12 -6.23 -6.04
N ILE A 54 -4.80 -6.03 -4.77
CA ILE A 54 -5.73 -5.47 -3.79
C ILE A 54 -6.07 -4.02 -4.15
N ALA A 55 -5.07 -3.18 -4.48
CA ALA A 55 -5.28 -1.79 -4.87
C ALA A 55 -6.21 -1.65 -6.07
N GLU A 56 -6.03 -2.48 -7.11
CA GLU A 56 -6.88 -2.47 -8.31
C GLU A 56 -8.32 -2.93 -8.00
N ALA A 57 -8.50 -3.92 -7.14
CA ALA A 57 -9.83 -4.35 -6.70
C ALA A 57 -10.54 -3.28 -5.88
N VAL A 58 -9.82 -2.60 -4.96
CA VAL A 58 -10.35 -1.47 -4.18
C VAL A 58 -10.75 -0.31 -5.10
N ALA A 59 -9.91 0.05 -6.07
CA ALA A 59 -10.23 1.10 -7.03
C ALA A 59 -11.43 0.76 -7.90
N THR A 60 -11.62 -0.54 -8.23
CA THR A 60 -12.82 -1.00 -8.94
C THR A 60 -14.08 -0.78 -8.10
N ASN A 61 -14.03 -1.10 -6.80
CA ASN A 61 -15.16 -0.91 -5.88
C ASN A 61 -15.50 0.57 -5.67
N LEU A 62 -14.49 1.44 -5.69
CA LEU A 62 -14.63 2.88 -5.43
C LEU A 62 -14.61 3.75 -6.70
N TYR A 63 -14.68 3.12 -7.88
CA TYR A 63 -14.77 3.87 -9.13
C TYR A 63 -16.03 4.78 -9.13
N PRO A 64 -15.94 6.03 -9.57
CA PRO A 64 -14.82 6.70 -10.27
C PRO A 64 -13.91 7.53 -9.37
N ASN A 65 -13.95 7.37 -8.06
CA ASN A 65 -13.28 8.30 -7.12
C ASN A 65 -11.79 7.99 -6.93
N VAL A 66 -11.35 6.76 -7.22
CA VAL A 66 -10.00 6.29 -6.89
C VAL A 66 -9.21 5.93 -8.16
N THR A 67 -8.00 6.46 -8.27
CA THR A 67 -6.98 6.02 -9.24
C THR A 67 -5.89 5.21 -8.55
N VAL A 68 -5.24 4.31 -9.29
CA VAL A 68 -4.07 3.54 -8.81
C VAL A 68 -2.86 3.99 -9.59
N THR A 69 -1.78 4.37 -8.87
CA THR A 69 -0.51 4.76 -9.49
C THR A 69 0.29 3.54 -9.93
N THR A 70 1.38 3.77 -10.67
CA THR A 70 2.39 2.74 -10.93
C THR A 70 2.95 2.20 -9.61
N PRO A 71 3.01 0.86 -9.43
CA PRO A 71 3.54 0.25 -8.21
C PRO A 71 5.02 0.58 -7.97
N VAL A 72 5.39 0.85 -6.72
CA VAL A 72 6.78 1.02 -6.29
C VAL A 72 7.33 -0.35 -5.89
N GLN A 73 8.03 -1.00 -6.82
CA GLN A 73 8.38 -2.43 -6.72
C GLN A 73 9.57 -2.72 -5.82
N ILE A 74 10.53 -1.79 -5.70
CA ILE A 74 11.74 -1.99 -4.88
C ILE A 74 11.46 -1.43 -3.50
N GLY A 75 11.50 -2.28 -2.48
CA GLY A 75 11.31 -1.94 -1.07
C GLY A 75 12.62 -1.91 -0.28
N ILE A 76 12.48 -1.82 1.03
CA ILE A 76 13.59 -1.84 2.00
C ILE A 76 13.74 -3.25 2.53
N SER A 77 14.60 -4.06 1.90
CA SER A 77 14.75 -5.49 2.18
C SER A 77 16.20 -5.90 2.49
N GLU A 78 16.94 -5.09 3.27
CA GLU A 78 18.32 -5.38 3.65
C GLU A 78 18.45 -6.69 4.46
N HIS A 79 17.43 -7.03 5.25
CA HIS A 79 17.37 -8.25 6.06
C HIS A 79 17.33 -9.54 5.22
N HIS A 80 16.98 -9.46 3.94
CA HIS A 80 16.98 -10.58 3.01
C HIS A 80 18.14 -10.57 2.00
N MET A 81 19.07 -9.61 2.09
CA MET A 81 20.17 -9.46 1.11
C MET A 81 21.19 -10.61 1.12
N ILE A 82 21.21 -11.44 2.14
CA ILE A 82 21.99 -12.67 2.15
C ILE A 82 21.50 -13.68 1.10
N HIS A 83 20.26 -13.56 0.65
CA HIS A 83 19.64 -14.41 -0.37
C HIS A 83 19.73 -13.74 -1.74
N LYS A 84 20.32 -14.48 -2.71
CA LYS A 84 20.51 -13.98 -4.07
C LYS A 84 19.17 -13.70 -4.76
N GLY A 85 19.09 -12.57 -5.44
CA GLY A 85 17.90 -12.15 -6.17
C GLY A 85 17.08 -11.08 -5.45
N THR A 86 17.21 -10.94 -4.13
CA THR A 86 16.64 -9.81 -3.39
C THR A 86 17.23 -8.48 -3.86
N VAL A 87 16.37 -7.49 -4.08
CA VAL A 87 16.74 -6.12 -4.47
C VAL A 87 16.24 -5.16 -3.40
N THR A 88 17.18 -4.44 -2.77
CA THR A 88 16.84 -3.50 -1.70
C THR A 88 17.17 -2.05 -2.05
N ALA A 89 16.30 -1.12 -1.68
CA ALA A 89 16.59 0.31 -1.67
C ALA A 89 17.17 0.73 -0.32
N LYS A 90 17.96 1.80 -0.31
CA LYS A 90 18.32 2.48 0.94
C LYS A 90 17.10 3.19 1.50
N PRO A 91 16.87 3.16 2.83
CA PRO A 91 15.68 3.77 3.42
C PRO A 91 15.43 5.21 2.98
N GLY A 92 16.46 6.07 3.00
CA GLY A 92 16.33 7.47 2.60
C GLY A 92 15.90 7.64 1.13
N SER A 93 16.45 6.85 0.21
CA SER A 93 16.09 6.90 -1.22
C SER A 93 14.65 6.44 -1.43
N TRP A 94 14.26 5.36 -0.78
CA TRP A 94 12.91 4.82 -0.88
C TRP A 94 11.87 5.78 -0.32
N LEU A 95 12.11 6.32 0.89
CA LEU A 95 11.22 7.31 1.52
C LEU A 95 11.05 8.56 0.65
N SER A 96 12.13 9.03 -0.01
CA SER A 96 12.06 10.16 -0.93
C SER A 96 11.17 9.87 -2.13
N ILE A 97 11.30 8.68 -2.75
CA ILE A 97 10.44 8.29 -3.90
C ILE A 97 8.97 8.22 -3.50
N ILE A 98 8.67 7.65 -2.32
CA ILE A 98 7.28 7.59 -1.84
C ILE A 98 6.73 8.99 -1.56
N PHE A 99 7.52 9.85 -0.90
CA PHE A 99 7.12 11.24 -0.66
C PHE A 99 6.84 12.00 -1.96
N ASP A 100 7.75 11.90 -2.93
CA ASP A 100 7.61 12.56 -4.25
C ASP A 100 6.38 12.05 -5.02
N ALA A 101 6.07 10.75 -4.92
CA ALA A 101 4.88 10.18 -5.51
C ALA A 101 3.60 10.72 -4.85
N ILE A 102 3.56 10.78 -3.51
CA ILE A 102 2.47 11.39 -2.75
C ILE A 102 2.28 12.86 -3.17
N GLU A 103 3.34 13.65 -3.12
CA GLU A 103 3.27 15.08 -3.46
C GLU A 103 2.80 15.29 -4.90
N SER A 104 3.26 14.49 -5.84
CA SER A 104 2.82 14.56 -7.23
C SER A 104 1.30 14.38 -7.36
N MET A 105 0.74 13.38 -6.67
CA MET A 105 -0.70 13.10 -6.72
C MET A 105 -1.51 14.20 -6.02
N VAL A 106 -1.04 14.70 -4.88
CA VAL A 106 -1.68 15.82 -4.17
C VAL A 106 -1.69 17.09 -5.04
N ARG A 107 -0.58 17.42 -5.69
CA ARG A 107 -0.48 18.56 -6.63
C ARG A 107 -1.39 18.44 -7.85
N HIS A 108 -1.77 17.23 -8.23
CA HIS A 108 -2.73 16.98 -9.29
C HIS A 108 -4.19 17.00 -8.82
N GLY A 109 -4.45 17.13 -7.51
CA GLY A 109 -5.80 17.24 -6.95
C GLY A 109 -6.33 15.97 -6.29
N CYS A 110 -5.50 14.93 -6.10
CA CYS A 110 -5.88 13.81 -5.24
C CYS A 110 -5.78 14.22 -3.77
N HIS A 111 -6.91 14.42 -3.11
CA HIS A 111 -6.94 14.85 -1.71
C HIS A 111 -6.67 13.70 -0.74
N ASN A 112 -7.05 12.48 -1.06
CA ASN A 112 -6.81 11.30 -0.25
C ASN A 112 -5.75 10.41 -0.92
N VAL A 113 -4.64 10.19 -0.23
CA VAL A 113 -3.54 9.35 -0.72
C VAL A 113 -3.30 8.22 0.25
N LEU A 114 -3.61 6.99 -0.16
CA LEU A 114 -3.31 5.77 0.57
C LEU A 114 -2.07 5.11 -0.03
N VAL A 115 -0.97 5.07 0.70
CA VAL A 115 0.16 4.20 0.37
C VAL A 115 -0.17 2.81 0.90
N LEU A 116 -0.50 1.89 -0.01
CA LEU A 116 -0.89 0.52 0.32
C LEU A 116 0.32 -0.40 0.24
N ASN A 117 0.77 -0.86 1.39
CA ASN A 117 2.00 -1.62 1.51
C ASN A 117 1.78 -3.13 1.52
N GLY A 118 2.65 -3.84 0.81
CA GLY A 118 2.74 -5.30 0.77
C GLY A 118 4.05 -5.88 1.34
N HIS A 119 4.89 -5.06 2.01
CA HIS A 119 6.20 -5.50 2.49
C HIS A 119 6.50 -5.02 3.91
N GLY A 120 6.80 -5.96 4.83
CA GLY A 120 7.04 -5.65 6.23
C GLY A 120 8.23 -4.71 6.47
N GLY A 121 9.30 -4.83 5.68
CA GLY A 121 10.49 -4.00 5.80
C GLY A 121 10.27 -2.50 5.52
N ASN A 122 9.17 -2.14 4.86
CA ASN A 122 8.79 -0.75 4.60
C ASN A 122 8.12 -0.08 5.80
N GLU A 123 7.53 -0.84 6.74
CA GLU A 123 6.68 -0.32 7.80
C GLU A 123 7.42 0.60 8.77
N ALA A 124 8.46 0.10 9.43
CA ALA A 124 9.17 0.86 10.46
C ALA A 124 9.77 2.19 9.94
N PRO A 125 10.42 2.23 8.75
CA PRO A 125 10.91 3.48 8.18
C PRO A 125 9.80 4.51 7.92
N VAL A 126 8.64 4.07 7.39
CA VAL A 126 7.51 4.98 7.13
C VAL A 126 6.89 5.45 8.43
N TYR A 127 6.60 4.56 9.38
CA TYR A 127 6.03 4.97 10.67
C TYR A 127 6.93 5.94 11.43
N GLY A 128 8.24 5.84 11.24
CA GLY A 128 9.21 6.78 11.83
C GLY A 128 9.11 8.20 11.26
N ILE A 129 8.60 8.39 10.05
CA ILE A 129 8.55 9.69 9.36
C ILE A 129 7.13 10.16 9.02
N LEU A 130 6.15 9.27 9.00
CA LEU A 130 4.79 9.53 8.52
C LEU A 130 4.17 10.77 9.13
N ARG A 131 4.32 10.95 10.46
CA ARG A 131 3.83 12.13 11.16
C ARG A 131 4.41 13.43 10.58
N GLN A 132 5.70 13.45 10.19
CA GLN A 132 6.32 14.63 9.59
C GLN A 132 5.77 14.91 8.19
N TRP A 133 5.50 13.88 7.41
CA TRP A 133 4.84 14.02 6.12
C TRP A 133 3.43 14.58 6.29
N GLN A 134 2.64 14.01 7.20
CA GLN A 134 1.28 14.49 7.48
C GLN A 134 1.26 15.95 7.91
N LEU A 135 2.20 16.39 8.77
CA LEU A 135 2.35 17.80 9.15
C LEU A 135 2.70 18.69 7.96
N PHE A 136 3.62 18.26 7.09
CA PHE A 136 3.97 19.00 5.88
C PHE A 136 2.75 19.19 4.96
N PHE A 137 2.04 18.10 4.68
CA PHE A 137 0.85 18.15 3.82
C PHE A 137 -0.29 18.94 4.47
N GLN A 138 -0.50 18.79 5.77
CA GLN A 138 -1.52 19.53 6.51
C GLN A 138 -1.29 21.06 6.46
N ASP A 139 -0.05 21.51 6.44
CA ASP A 139 0.32 22.93 6.37
C ASP A 139 0.32 23.43 4.91
N THR A 140 0.84 22.65 3.99
CA THR A 140 1.05 23.06 2.59
C THR A 140 -0.16 22.82 1.70
N TYR A 141 -0.90 21.74 1.97
CA TYR A 141 -2.07 21.27 1.22
C TYR A 141 -3.20 20.89 2.19
N PRO A 142 -3.94 21.86 2.77
CA PRO A 142 -4.83 21.61 3.91
C PRO A 142 -5.92 20.56 3.69
N ASP A 143 -6.28 20.30 2.43
CA ASP A 143 -7.28 19.28 2.07
C ASP A 143 -6.68 17.89 1.94
N ALA A 144 -5.35 17.75 1.93
CA ALA A 144 -4.69 16.47 1.78
C ALA A 144 -4.80 15.59 3.03
N ASN A 145 -5.07 14.31 2.81
CA ASN A 145 -5.12 13.26 3.83
C ASN A 145 -4.20 12.12 3.38
N ILE A 146 -3.08 11.97 4.07
CA ILE A 146 -2.03 11.00 3.72
C ILE A 146 -2.03 9.89 4.74
N GLN A 147 -2.22 8.65 4.25
CA GLN A 147 -2.22 7.45 5.09
C GLN A 147 -1.29 6.38 4.51
N PHE A 148 -0.70 5.59 5.39
CA PHE A 148 0.12 4.42 5.05
C PHE A 148 -0.38 3.22 5.83
N HIS A 149 -0.75 2.15 5.13
CA HIS A 149 -1.17 0.90 5.76
C HIS A 149 -0.70 -0.31 4.96
N SER A 150 -0.25 -1.33 5.67
CA SER A 150 -0.12 -2.66 5.09
C SER A 150 -1.50 -3.30 5.00
N TYR A 151 -1.83 -3.91 3.85
CA TYR A 151 -3.17 -4.45 3.61
C TYR A 151 -3.58 -5.53 4.64
N TRP A 152 -2.62 -6.31 5.14
CA TRP A 152 -2.88 -7.29 6.19
C TRP A 152 -3.19 -6.66 7.55
N ASN A 153 -2.68 -5.47 7.84
CA ASN A 153 -3.00 -4.78 9.10
C ASN A 153 -4.42 -4.25 9.09
N LEU A 154 -4.94 -3.78 7.96
CA LEU A 154 -6.34 -3.36 7.82
C LEU A 154 -7.31 -4.54 7.98
N SER A 155 -6.94 -5.72 7.49
CA SER A 155 -7.79 -6.91 7.51
C SER A 155 -7.45 -7.92 8.62
N ARG A 156 -6.52 -7.60 9.53
CA ARG A 156 -5.91 -8.53 10.49
C ARG A 156 -6.93 -9.38 11.24
N GLU A 157 -7.90 -8.74 11.86
CA GLU A 157 -8.91 -9.44 12.68
C GLU A 157 -9.64 -10.54 11.87
N LYS A 158 -10.03 -10.25 10.65
CA LYS A 158 -10.69 -11.21 9.77
C LYS A 158 -9.71 -12.26 9.24
N ALA A 159 -8.50 -11.84 8.88
CA ALA A 159 -7.47 -12.74 8.37
C ALA A 159 -7.03 -13.79 9.41
N GLU A 160 -6.96 -13.42 10.70
CA GLU A 160 -6.63 -14.34 11.80
C GLU A 160 -7.73 -15.39 12.05
N THR A 161 -8.93 -15.21 11.53
CA THR A 161 -9.97 -16.27 11.56
C THR A 161 -9.83 -17.28 10.40
N ILE A 162 -9.03 -16.96 9.39
CA ILE A 162 -8.83 -17.77 8.17
C ILE A 162 -7.47 -18.46 8.21
N SER A 163 -6.40 -17.72 8.50
CA SER A 163 -5.04 -18.24 8.63
C SER A 163 -4.82 -18.87 9.99
N THR A 164 -4.20 -20.04 10.00
CA THR A 164 -3.93 -20.81 11.22
C THR A 164 -2.50 -20.65 11.74
N THR A 165 -1.58 -20.11 10.93
CA THR A 165 -0.16 -20.01 11.28
C THR A 165 0.30 -18.60 11.63
N GLY A 166 -0.38 -17.58 11.15
CA GLY A 166 -0.05 -16.17 11.42
C GLY A 166 -0.42 -15.24 10.27
N VAL A 167 -0.40 -13.93 10.54
CA VAL A 167 -0.73 -12.88 9.58
C VAL A 167 0.30 -11.73 9.69
N PRO A 168 1.02 -11.40 8.61
CA PRO A 168 1.04 -12.10 7.31
C PRO A 168 1.95 -13.34 7.31
N GLY A 169 2.98 -13.41 8.19
CA GLY A 169 4.11 -14.31 8.04
C GLY A 169 4.96 -13.98 6.82
N HIS A 170 6.15 -14.57 6.65
CA HIS A 170 6.97 -14.39 5.46
C HIS A 170 6.95 -15.68 4.63
N ALA A 171 6.38 -15.63 3.44
CA ALA A 171 6.19 -16.77 2.54
C ALA A 171 5.48 -17.97 3.20
N GLN A 172 4.74 -17.76 4.27
CA GLN A 172 4.02 -18.79 5.01
C GLN A 172 2.59 -18.98 4.47
N GLU A 173 1.70 -19.56 5.26
CA GLU A 173 0.32 -19.90 4.88
C GLU A 173 -0.44 -18.73 4.24
N TYR A 174 -0.40 -17.55 4.87
CA TYR A 174 -1.15 -16.38 4.43
C TYR A 174 -0.74 -15.95 3.00
N GLU A 175 0.54 -15.68 2.80
CA GLU A 175 1.08 -15.20 1.53
C GLU A 175 1.02 -16.27 0.45
N THR A 176 1.33 -17.52 0.80
CA THR A 176 1.23 -18.64 -0.13
C THR A 176 -0.22 -18.85 -0.58
N SER A 177 -1.18 -18.74 0.33
CA SER A 177 -2.60 -18.83 -0.02
C SER A 177 -3.04 -17.72 -0.98
N LEU A 178 -2.65 -16.47 -0.72
CA LEU A 178 -2.91 -15.35 -1.64
C LEU A 178 -2.32 -15.61 -3.03
N ALA A 179 -1.07 -16.07 -3.11
CA ALA A 179 -0.43 -16.38 -4.38
C ALA A 179 -1.17 -17.51 -5.14
N MET A 180 -1.56 -18.57 -4.45
CA MET A 180 -2.33 -19.67 -5.05
C MET A 180 -3.66 -19.20 -5.64
N ALA A 181 -4.30 -18.21 -5.02
CA ALA A 181 -5.60 -17.69 -5.48
C ALA A 181 -5.49 -16.65 -6.60
N LEU A 182 -4.48 -15.78 -6.52
CA LEU A 182 -4.41 -14.58 -7.38
C LEU A 182 -3.44 -14.73 -8.57
N PHE A 183 -2.36 -15.45 -8.37
CA PHE A 183 -1.28 -15.61 -9.36
C PHE A 183 -0.56 -16.96 -9.18
N PRO A 184 -1.30 -18.07 -9.39
CA PRO A 184 -0.77 -19.44 -9.15
C PRO A 184 0.47 -19.78 -9.99
N GLU A 185 0.71 -19.06 -11.10
CA GLU A 185 1.93 -19.21 -11.90
C GLU A 185 3.21 -18.81 -11.14
N ASN A 186 3.08 -18.08 -10.04
CA ASN A 186 4.19 -17.69 -9.17
C ASN A 186 4.46 -18.69 -8.04
N VAL A 187 3.67 -19.76 -7.94
CA VAL A 187 3.83 -20.80 -6.92
C VAL A 187 4.51 -22.05 -7.51
N ARG A 188 5.58 -22.50 -6.91
CA ARG A 188 6.29 -23.74 -7.27
C ARG A 188 5.85 -24.86 -6.32
N MET A 189 4.79 -25.57 -6.70
CA MET A 189 4.17 -26.59 -5.85
C MET A 189 5.11 -27.74 -5.49
N ASP A 190 6.03 -28.09 -6.39
CA ASP A 190 7.06 -29.12 -6.16
C ASP A 190 8.08 -28.69 -5.08
N MET A 191 8.34 -27.40 -4.96
CA MET A 191 9.22 -26.86 -3.93
C MET A 191 8.49 -26.69 -2.57
N LEU A 192 7.18 -26.48 -2.59
CA LEU A 192 6.37 -26.30 -1.38
C LEU A 192 6.51 -27.48 -0.40
N GLU A 193 6.48 -28.70 -0.91
CA GLU A 193 6.55 -29.90 -0.10
C GLU A 193 7.95 -30.21 0.45
N SER A 194 9.00 -29.73 -0.23
CA SER A 194 10.39 -30.11 0.06
C SER A 194 11.16 -29.10 0.91
N GLN A 195 10.62 -27.91 1.16
CA GLN A 195 11.31 -26.88 1.93
C GLN A 195 11.27 -27.12 3.43
N GLU A 196 12.21 -26.48 4.16
CA GLU A 196 12.39 -26.68 5.60
C GLU A 196 11.23 -26.14 6.43
N ASP A 197 10.69 -24.95 6.08
CA ASP A 197 9.54 -24.37 6.78
C ASP A 197 8.26 -25.13 6.42
N PRO A 198 7.57 -25.75 7.40
CA PRO A 198 6.33 -26.48 7.13
C PRO A 198 5.10 -25.59 6.99
N LEU A 199 5.12 -24.34 7.46
CA LEU A 199 3.95 -23.47 7.56
C LEU A 199 3.29 -23.13 6.21
N PRO A 200 4.04 -22.99 5.10
CA PRO A 200 3.42 -22.79 3.79
C PRO A 200 2.52 -23.95 3.32
N ARG A 201 2.70 -25.15 3.85
CA ARG A 201 1.90 -26.34 3.48
C ARG A 201 0.44 -26.25 3.94
N GLU A 202 0.16 -25.36 4.91
CA GLU A 202 -1.19 -25.09 5.37
C GLU A 202 -1.99 -24.19 4.40
N ALA A 203 -1.31 -23.69 3.34
CA ALA A 203 -1.92 -22.79 2.37
C ALA A 203 -2.89 -23.50 1.42
N SER A 204 -3.92 -22.76 1.01
CA SER A 204 -4.80 -23.19 -0.07
C SER A 204 -5.35 -22.00 -0.87
N ALA A 205 -5.74 -22.25 -2.11
CA ALA A 205 -6.35 -21.24 -2.95
C ALA A 205 -7.71 -20.75 -2.38
N GLU A 206 -8.45 -21.61 -1.67
CA GLU A 206 -9.69 -21.25 -1.00
C GLU A 206 -9.45 -20.25 0.14
N LYS A 207 -8.47 -20.51 1.00
CA LYS A 207 -8.03 -19.55 2.02
C LYS A 207 -7.57 -18.25 1.37
N GLY A 208 -6.77 -18.33 0.31
CA GLY A 208 -6.27 -17.18 -0.43
C GLY A 208 -7.38 -16.29 -0.98
N LYS A 209 -8.45 -16.88 -1.50
CA LYS A 209 -9.63 -16.13 -1.95
C LYS A 209 -10.31 -15.39 -0.80
N LEU A 210 -10.53 -16.05 0.33
CA LEU A 210 -11.15 -15.43 1.51
C LEU A 210 -10.25 -14.31 2.10
N LEU A 211 -8.92 -14.52 2.13
CA LEU A 211 -7.96 -13.53 2.58
C LEU A 211 -7.92 -12.31 1.67
N PHE A 212 -7.97 -12.52 0.35
CA PHE A 212 -8.07 -11.44 -0.63
C PHE A 212 -9.37 -10.65 -0.46
N GLU A 213 -10.51 -11.33 -0.37
CA GLU A 213 -11.81 -10.69 -0.15
C GLU A 213 -11.80 -9.85 1.13
N ALA A 214 -11.22 -10.37 2.23
CA ALA A 214 -11.07 -9.64 3.49
C ALA A 214 -10.19 -8.40 3.34
N ALA A 215 -9.04 -8.52 2.66
CA ALA A 215 -8.13 -7.41 2.43
C ALA A 215 -8.78 -6.32 1.56
N VAL A 216 -9.47 -6.70 0.49
CA VAL A 216 -10.18 -5.77 -0.40
C VAL A 216 -11.32 -5.08 0.34
N GLU A 217 -12.17 -5.83 1.07
CA GLU A 217 -13.28 -5.28 1.85
C GLU A 217 -12.79 -4.22 2.85
N LYS A 218 -11.81 -4.57 3.69
CA LYS A 218 -11.32 -3.69 4.75
C LYS A 218 -10.54 -2.48 4.21
N THR A 219 -9.80 -2.65 3.14
CA THR A 219 -9.12 -1.52 2.48
C THR A 219 -10.12 -0.59 1.79
N THR A 220 -11.18 -1.16 1.19
CA THR A 220 -12.29 -0.37 0.60
C THR A 220 -13.01 0.46 1.67
N GLU A 221 -13.39 -0.16 2.79
CA GLU A 221 -13.99 0.54 3.93
C GLU A 221 -13.10 1.65 4.47
N PHE A 222 -11.80 1.38 4.61
CA PHE A 222 -10.85 2.36 5.10
C PHE A 222 -10.73 3.56 4.16
N LEU A 223 -10.53 3.32 2.86
CA LEU A 223 -10.38 4.39 1.87
C LEU A 223 -11.69 5.15 1.65
N GLN A 224 -12.85 4.48 1.70
CA GLN A 224 -14.14 5.16 1.71
C GLN A 224 -14.25 6.09 2.91
N GLY A 225 -13.83 5.66 4.09
CA GLY A 225 -13.76 6.51 5.28
C GLY A 225 -12.81 7.72 5.13
N MET A 226 -11.72 7.60 4.35
CA MET A 226 -10.89 8.74 3.99
C MET A 226 -11.65 9.73 3.09
N ILE A 227 -12.37 9.22 2.08
CA ILE A 227 -13.17 10.00 1.13
C ILE A 227 -14.28 10.76 1.87
N ASP A 228 -14.94 10.11 2.82
CA ASP A 228 -16.02 10.67 3.64
C ASP A 228 -15.51 11.60 4.77
N GLY A 229 -14.20 11.70 4.96
CA GLY A 229 -13.55 12.51 5.98
C GLY A 229 -13.54 11.90 7.39
N HIS A 230 -13.99 10.65 7.56
CA HIS A 230 -14.00 9.95 8.85
C HIS A 230 -12.60 9.45 9.23
N ASN A 231 -11.82 8.97 8.27
CA ASN A 231 -10.45 8.49 8.45
C ASN A 231 -9.44 9.58 8.08
N ARG A 232 -9.57 10.74 8.70
CA ARG A 232 -8.62 11.85 8.56
C ARG A 232 -7.92 12.07 9.88
N GLU A 233 -6.62 11.82 9.91
CA GLU A 233 -5.78 12.08 11.07
C GLU A 233 -5.12 13.46 10.94
N LEU A 234 -5.55 14.41 11.79
CA LEU A 234 -4.89 15.71 11.91
C LEU A 234 -3.83 15.62 12.99
N GLN A 235 -2.59 15.89 12.62
CA GLN A 235 -1.48 15.93 13.56
C GLN A 235 -1.54 17.20 14.41
N PRO A 236 -1.45 17.06 15.75
CA PRO A 236 -1.48 18.24 16.62
C PRO A 236 -0.22 19.08 16.41
N GLN A 237 -0.40 20.38 16.24
CA GLN A 237 0.68 21.35 16.32
C GLN A 237 1.05 21.52 17.79
N LEU A 238 2.29 21.23 18.15
CA LEU A 238 2.74 21.18 19.55
C LEU A 238 2.82 22.54 20.22
N LEU A 239 2.95 23.61 19.44
CA LEU A 239 3.06 24.97 19.96
C LEU A 239 1.93 25.81 19.38
N SER A 240 1.05 26.29 20.25
CA SER A 240 0.11 27.31 19.85
C SER A 240 0.83 28.64 19.71
N ARG A 241 0.35 29.50 18.82
CA ARG A 241 0.87 30.87 18.67
C ARG A 241 0.84 31.68 19.96
N GLN A 242 0.02 31.29 20.92
CA GLN A 242 -0.10 31.91 22.24
C GLN A 242 1.00 31.46 23.20
N LEU A 243 1.51 30.22 23.03
CA LEU A 243 2.51 29.62 23.94
C LEU A 243 3.95 29.86 23.49
N ASP A 244 4.17 30.22 22.25
CA ASP A 244 5.50 30.55 21.72
C ASP A 244 5.53 31.93 21.05
N PRO A 245 5.54 33.01 21.83
CA PRO A 245 5.60 34.35 21.28
C PRO A 245 6.92 34.68 20.58
N GLY A 246 7.98 33.88 20.79
CA GLY A 246 9.28 34.00 20.16
C GLY A 246 9.55 33.02 19.02
N GLY A 247 8.64 32.08 18.77
CA GLY A 247 8.77 31.08 17.72
C GLY A 247 8.69 31.66 16.31
N VAL A 248 9.22 30.89 15.35
CA VAL A 248 9.05 31.20 13.92
C VAL A 248 7.57 31.12 13.58
N ARG A 249 6.98 32.24 13.31
CA ARG A 249 5.57 32.33 12.92
C ARG A 249 5.53 32.64 11.44
N ASN A 250 4.78 31.85 10.73
CA ASN A 250 4.37 32.28 9.40
C ASN A 250 3.43 33.47 9.59
N ASN A 251 3.92 34.64 9.31
CA ASN A 251 3.09 35.81 9.14
C ASN A 251 2.32 35.62 7.84
N THR A 252 1.15 35.10 7.93
CA THR A 252 0.15 35.15 6.86
C THR A 252 -0.93 36.10 7.25
#